data_90864bb1c5e85380e0767589ca3cb4a0
#
_entry.id   90864bb1c5e85380e0767589ca3cb4a0
#
_cell.length_a   1.000
_cell.length_b   1.000
_cell.length_c   1.000
_cell.angle_alpha   90.00
_cell.angle_beta   90.00
_cell.angle_gamma   90.00
#
_symmetry.space_group_name_H-M   'P 1'
#
loop_
_entity.id
_entity.type
_entity.pdbx_description
1 polymer ?
#
loop_
_entity_poly.entity_id
_entity_poly.type
_entity_poly.pdbx_seq_one_letter_code
_entity_poly.pdbx_strand_id
1 'polypeptide(L)'
;MQTRLDFYKAKPSAIKTLVAVEEYIGKSSLEKSLADLVRLRASQINGCAFCVDMHTTDARKGGETDRRLAAVVVWRETPFFTDRERAALEWTEALTRVSHDHVPDAIWEAVQPHFTEEEIVDLTLLVTSINSWNRFAIAFRKMPV
;
A
#
# COMPACT_ATOMS: atom_id res chain seq x y z
N MET A 1 2.39 -18.21 16.34
CA MET A 1 1.98 -16.94 17.02
C MET A 1 0.46 -16.94 17.14
N GLN A 2 -0.12 -16.51 18.26
CA GLN A 2 -1.58 -16.54 18.45
C GLN A 2 -2.19 -15.15 18.21
N THR A 3 -3.36 -15.10 17.54
CA THR A 3 -4.16 -13.86 17.38
C THR A 3 -4.54 -13.30 18.76
N ARG A 4 -4.36 -11.98 18.94
CA ARG A 4 -4.70 -11.29 20.21
C ARG A 4 -6.17 -10.93 20.29
N LEU A 5 -6.75 -10.44 19.20
CA LEU A 5 -8.11 -9.94 19.12
C LEU A 5 -8.61 -9.98 17.69
N ASP A 6 -9.87 -10.39 17.51
CA ASP A 6 -10.58 -10.18 16.24
C ASP A 6 -11.21 -8.78 16.24
N PHE A 7 -10.50 -7.81 15.68
CA PHE A 7 -10.93 -6.42 15.64
C PHE A 7 -12.15 -6.18 14.75
N TYR A 8 -12.44 -7.06 13.80
CA TYR A 8 -13.65 -6.98 12.99
C TYR A 8 -14.89 -7.24 13.84
N LYS A 9 -14.81 -8.19 14.79
CA LYS A 9 -15.90 -8.52 15.72
C LYS A 9 -15.95 -7.56 16.90
N ALA A 10 -14.79 -7.14 17.39
CA ALA A 10 -14.71 -6.30 18.59
C ALA A 10 -15.32 -4.90 18.39
N LYS A 11 -15.11 -4.28 17.23
CA LYS A 11 -15.65 -2.95 16.92
C LYS A 11 -15.92 -2.78 15.41
N PRO A 12 -17.00 -3.40 14.90
CA PRO A 12 -17.33 -3.32 13.47
C PRO A 12 -17.51 -1.89 12.96
N SER A 13 -18.05 -0.98 13.78
CA SER A 13 -18.27 0.41 13.40
C SER A 13 -16.97 1.19 13.13
N ALA A 14 -15.89 0.89 13.85
CA ALA A 14 -14.58 1.47 13.58
C ALA A 14 -13.98 0.94 12.27
N ILE A 15 -14.15 -0.35 12.02
CA ILE A 15 -13.62 -0.97 10.78
C ILE A 15 -14.36 -0.50 9.54
N LYS A 16 -15.67 -0.23 9.63
CA LYS A 16 -16.46 0.34 8.53
C LYS A 16 -15.89 1.66 8.01
N THR A 17 -15.24 2.47 8.84
CA THR A 17 -14.61 3.71 8.39
C THR A 17 -13.43 3.45 7.47
N LEU A 18 -12.61 2.45 7.77
CA LEU A 18 -11.49 2.04 6.91
C LEU A 18 -11.99 1.40 5.60
N VAL A 19 -13.05 0.59 5.69
CA VAL A 19 -13.68 0.00 4.50
C VAL A 19 -14.23 1.08 3.57
N ALA A 20 -14.84 2.13 4.11
CA ALA A 20 -15.33 3.26 3.31
C ALA A 20 -14.21 3.98 2.55
N VAL A 21 -13.01 4.09 3.15
CA VAL A 21 -11.83 4.62 2.44
C VAL A 21 -11.42 3.70 1.28
N GLU A 22 -11.41 2.39 1.48
CA GLU A 22 -11.09 1.44 0.40
C GLU A 22 -12.14 1.50 -0.74
N GLU A 23 -13.41 1.66 -0.43
CA GLU A 23 -14.48 1.83 -1.42
C GLU A 23 -14.30 3.12 -2.24
N TYR A 24 -13.90 4.22 -1.59
CA TYR A 24 -13.57 5.47 -2.28
C TYR A 24 -12.38 5.28 -3.23
N ILE A 25 -11.28 4.70 -2.75
CA ILE A 25 -10.06 4.45 -3.53
C ILE A 25 -10.38 3.55 -4.73
N GLY A 26 -11.21 2.53 -4.55
CA GLY A 26 -11.62 1.61 -5.62
C GLY A 26 -12.41 2.28 -6.76
N LYS A 27 -12.96 3.49 -6.52
CA LYS A 27 -13.68 4.31 -7.50
C LYS A 27 -12.84 5.47 -8.05
N SER A 28 -11.63 5.68 -7.52
CA SER A 28 -10.71 6.72 -7.98
C SER A 28 -10.15 6.39 -9.37
N SER A 29 -9.43 7.33 -9.96
CA SER A 29 -8.75 7.15 -11.26
C SER A 29 -7.46 6.31 -11.17
N LEU A 30 -7.00 5.95 -9.96
CA LEU A 30 -5.81 5.14 -9.80
C LEU A 30 -6.03 3.73 -10.35
N GLU A 31 -5.09 3.26 -11.15
CA GLU A 31 -5.12 1.89 -11.69
C GLU A 31 -5.07 0.86 -10.56
N LYS A 32 -5.94 -0.15 -10.65
CA LYS A 32 -5.97 -1.23 -9.65
C LYS A 32 -4.60 -1.91 -9.49
N SER A 33 -3.90 -2.17 -10.59
CA SER A 33 -2.57 -2.78 -10.58
C SER A 33 -1.54 -1.93 -9.84
N LEU A 34 -1.57 -0.61 -10.02
CA LEU A 34 -0.72 0.34 -9.29
C LEU A 34 -1.06 0.35 -7.80
N ALA A 35 -2.35 0.38 -7.46
CA ALA A 35 -2.79 0.35 -6.07
C ALA A 35 -2.37 -0.95 -5.35
N ASP A 36 -2.39 -2.09 -6.04
CA ASP A 36 -1.94 -3.37 -5.50
C ASP A 36 -0.42 -3.36 -5.20
N LEU A 37 0.40 -2.77 -6.08
CA LEU A 37 1.85 -2.61 -5.85
C LEU A 37 2.14 -1.68 -4.65
N VAL A 38 1.41 -0.58 -4.53
CA VAL A 38 1.52 0.37 -3.42
C VAL A 38 1.19 -0.30 -2.08
N ARG A 39 0.07 -1.03 -2.02
CA ARG A 39 -0.34 -1.78 -0.83
C ARG A 39 0.69 -2.85 -0.44
N LEU A 40 1.18 -3.59 -1.41
CA LEU A 40 2.21 -4.59 -1.19
C LEU A 40 3.50 -3.96 -0.64
N ARG A 41 3.98 -2.86 -1.26
CA ARG A 41 5.22 -2.22 -0.84
C ARG A 41 5.14 -1.65 0.58
N ALA A 42 4.08 -0.93 0.92
CA ALA A 42 3.87 -0.42 2.28
C ALA A 42 3.82 -1.57 3.30
N SER A 43 3.16 -2.68 2.96
CA SER A 43 3.05 -3.85 3.83
C SER A 43 4.39 -4.56 4.04
N GLN A 44 5.26 -4.60 3.02
CA GLN A 44 6.64 -5.11 3.13
C GLN A 44 7.47 -4.23 4.08
N ILE A 45 7.39 -2.91 3.94
CA ILE A 45 8.13 -1.96 4.79
C ILE A 45 7.70 -2.11 6.25
N ASN A 46 6.40 -2.21 6.50
CA ASN A 46 5.85 -2.35 7.85
C ASN A 46 5.99 -3.77 8.43
N GLY A 47 6.35 -4.77 7.62
CA GLY A 47 6.49 -6.16 8.06
C GLY A 47 5.17 -6.83 8.41
N CYS A 48 4.06 -6.46 7.74
CA CYS A 48 2.74 -7.05 7.97
C CYS A 48 2.57 -8.35 7.18
N ALA A 49 2.82 -9.50 7.79
CA ALA A 49 2.74 -10.80 7.12
C ALA A 49 1.36 -11.06 6.50
N PHE A 50 0.27 -10.83 7.24
CA PHE A 50 -1.09 -10.96 6.73
C PHE A 50 -1.33 -10.08 5.50
N CYS A 51 -0.89 -8.83 5.54
CA CYS A 51 -1.11 -7.87 4.46
C CYS A 51 -0.26 -8.21 3.22
N VAL A 52 0.99 -8.63 3.42
CA VAL A 52 1.86 -9.06 2.32
C VAL A 52 1.25 -10.27 1.60
N ASP A 53 0.81 -11.28 2.35
CA ASP A 53 0.17 -12.47 1.79
C ASP A 53 -1.09 -12.12 1.00
N MET A 54 -1.98 -11.34 1.61
CA MET A 54 -3.25 -10.92 1.01
C MET A 54 -3.03 -10.12 -0.28
N HIS A 55 -2.21 -9.06 -0.22
CA HIS A 55 -2.00 -8.19 -1.39
C HIS A 55 -1.18 -8.85 -2.50
N THR A 56 -0.28 -9.76 -2.17
CA THR A 56 0.41 -10.60 -3.17
C THR A 56 -0.60 -11.49 -3.90
N THR A 57 -1.50 -12.12 -3.15
CA THR A 57 -2.55 -12.98 -3.71
C THR A 57 -3.53 -12.19 -4.59
N ASP A 58 -3.96 -11.02 -4.13
CA ASP A 58 -4.90 -10.17 -4.87
C ASP A 58 -4.28 -9.59 -6.15
N ALA A 59 -3.04 -9.12 -6.08
CA ALA A 59 -2.30 -8.64 -7.24
C ALA A 59 -2.12 -9.75 -8.29
N ARG A 60 -1.77 -10.97 -7.86
CA ARG A 60 -1.67 -12.13 -8.76
C ARG A 60 -3.00 -12.44 -9.44
N LYS A 61 -4.12 -12.43 -8.71
CA LYS A 61 -5.47 -12.60 -9.29
C LYS A 61 -5.81 -11.48 -10.29
N GLY A 62 -5.27 -10.29 -10.06
CA GLY A 62 -5.40 -9.13 -10.97
C GLY A 62 -4.52 -9.21 -12.22
N GLY A 63 -3.70 -10.26 -12.37
CA GLY A 63 -2.84 -10.47 -13.54
C GLY A 63 -1.38 -10.06 -13.34
N GLU A 64 -0.99 -9.67 -12.12
CA GLU A 64 0.42 -9.37 -11.83
C GLU A 64 1.28 -10.64 -11.84
N THR A 65 2.53 -10.53 -12.29
CA THR A 65 3.43 -11.67 -12.40
C THR A 65 4.23 -11.90 -11.12
N ASP A 66 4.54 -13.17 -10.83
CA ASP A 66 5.38 -13.52 -9.67
C ASP A 66 6.75 -12.86 -9.74
N ARG A 67 7.29 -12.68 -10.95
CA ARG A 67 8.56 -11.99 -11.18
C ARG A 67 8.51 -10.53 -10.71
N ARG A 68 7.46 -9.79 -11.06
CA ARG A 68 7.28 -8.40 -10.64
C ARG A 68 6.96 -8.31 -9.15
N LEU A 69 6.11 -9.20 -8.64
CA LEU A 69 5.77 -9.26 -7.20
C LEU A 69 7.00 -9.49 -6.32
N ALA A 70 7.89 -10.42 -6.73
CA ALA A 70 9.15 -10.66 -6.03
C ALA A 70 10.10 -9.45 -6.12
N ALA A 71 10.05 -8.70 -7.21
CA ALA A 71 10.92 -7.55 -7.45
C ALA A 71 10.47 -6.25 -6.78
N VAL A 72 9.24 -6.16 -6.24
CA VAL A 72 8.73 -4.92 -5.58
C VAL A 72 9.65 -4.46 -4.45
N VAL A 73 10.23 -5.37 -3.70
CA VAL A 73 11.14 -5.04 -2.58
C VAL A 73 12.44 -4.38 -3.04
N VAL A 74 12.85 -4.65 -4.28
CA VAL A 74 14.07 -4.14 -4.93
C VAL A 74 13.77 -3.36 -6.22
N TRP A 75 12.62 -2.76 -6.30
CA TRP A 75 12.08 -2.13 -7.51
C TRP A 75 13.05 -1.13 -8.18
N ARG A 76 13.87 -0.44 -7.39
CA ARG A 76 14.86 0.53 -7.92
C ARG A 76 15.91 -0.12 -8.80
N GLU A 77 16.29 -1.36 -8.51
CA GLU A 77 17.34 -2.12 -9.19
C GLU A 77 16.85 -2.89 -10.42
N THR A 78 15.55 -2.80 -10.77
CA THR A 78 14.95 -3.57 -11.85
C THR A 78 14.32 -2.67 -12.93
N PRO A 79 14.30 -3.10 -14.21
CA PRO A 79 13.60 -2.40 -15.28
C PRO A 79 12.11 -2.79 -15.40
N PHE A 80 11.52 -3.46 -14.40
CA PHE A 80 10.21 -4.09 -14.53
C PHE A 80 9.03 -3.13 -14.28
N PHE A 81 9.30 -1.96 -13.73
CA PHE A 81 8.27 -0.99 -13.35
C PHE A 81 8.34 0.26 -14.23
N THR A 82 7.17 0.74 -14.64
CA THR A 82 7.05 2.00 -15.39
C THR A 82 7.47 3.20 -14.54
N ASP A 83 7.75 4.32 -15.16
CA ASP A 83 8.12 5.54 -14.44
C ASP A 83 7.01 6.00 -13.48
N ARG A 84 5.73 5.83 -13.87
CA ARG A 84 4.57 6.10 -13.02
C ARG A 84 4.52 5.16 -11.82
N GLU A 85 4.75 3.87 -12.00
CA GLU A 85 4.82 2.90 -10.89
C GLU A 85 6.01 3.19 -9.97
N ARG A 86 7.16 3.53 -10.53
CA ARG A 86 8.37 3.89 -9.76
C ARG A 86 8.12 5.13 -8.89
N ALA A 87 7.49 6.16 -9.43
CA ALA A 87 7.12 7.36 -8.69
C ALA A 87 6.13 7.05 -7.56
N ALA A 88 5.13 6.18 -7.80
CA ALA A 88 4.19 5.73 -6.78
C ALA A 88 4.87 4.91 -5.66
N LEU A 89 5.81 4.03 -6.01
CA LEU A 89 6.56 3.24 -5.04
C LEU A 89 7.47 4.11 -4.17
N GLU A 90 8.12 5.11 -4.76
CA GLU A 90 8.94 6.06 -4.02
C GLU A 90 8.11 6.93 -3.07
N TRP A 91 6.97 7.45 -3.54
CA TRP A 91 5.99 8.16 -2.72
C TRP A 91 5.50 7.31 -1.55
N THR A 92 5.22 6.04 -1.82
CA THR A 92 4.80 5.06 -0.80
C THR A 92 5.85 4.87 0.28
N GLU A 93 7.12 4.74 -0.09
CA GLU A 93 8.22 4.57 0.86
C GLU A 93 8.41 5.80 1.73
N ALA A 94 8.38 6.99 1.15
CA ALA A 94 8.52 8.26 1.88
C ALA A 94 7.39 8.43 2.89
N LEU A 95 6.14 8.24 2.49
CA LEU A 95 4.99 8.37 3.40
C LEU A 95 4.95 7.28 4.46
N THR A 96 5.32 6.06 4.13
CA THR A 96 5.33 4.95 5.10
C THR A 96 6.39 5.17 6.18
N ARG A 97 7.51 5.82 5.83
CA ARG A 97 8.62 6.17 6.72
C ARG A 97 8.64 7.66 7.07
N VAL A 98 7.51 8.32 7.07
CA VAL A 98 7.40 9.78 7.21
C VAL A 98 8.10 10.34 8.47
N SER A 99 8.19 9.54 9.53
CA SER A 99 8.89 9.93 10.76
C SER A 99 10.42 9.96 10.65
N HIS A 100 11.00 9.40 9.58
CA HIS A 100 12.46 9.39 9.36
C HIS A 100 12.92 10.65 8.64
N ASP A 101 12.47 10.85 7.41
CA ASP A 101 12.97 11.91 6.53
C ASP A 101 11.87 12.87 6.06
N HIS A 102 10.67 12.77 6.62
CA HIS A 102 9.48 13.44 6.11
C HIS A 102 9.26 13.09 4.62
N VAL A 103 8.87 14.05 3.78
CA VAL A 103 8.81 13.88 2.33
C VAL A 103 9.74 14.93 1.71
N PRO A 104 10.96 14.57 1.30
CA PRO A 104 11.90 15.49 0.68
C PRO A 104 11.33 16.08 -0.62
N ASP A 105 11.69 17.34 -0.92
CA ASP A 105 11.24 18.05 -2.13
C ASP A 105 11.53 17.26 -3.42
N ALA A 106 12.67 16.56 -3.47
CA ALA A 106 13.02 15.72 -4.62
C ALA A 106 11.99 14.61 -4.90
N ILE A 107 11.36 14.04 -3.86
CA ILE A 107 10.31 13.01 -4.02
C ILE A 107 9.01 13.67 -4.48
N TRP A 108 8.70 14.86 -3.96
CA TRP A 108 7.57 15.65 -4.41
C TRP A 108 7.71 16.02 -5.90
N GLU A 109 8.86 16.52 -6.30
CA GLU A 109 9.17 16.85 -7.70
C GLU A 109 9.11 15.62 -8.63
N ALA A 110 9.51 14.45 -8.13
CA ALA A 110 9.49 13.21 -8.90
C ALA A 110 8.07 12.64 -9.12
N VAL A 111 7.12 12.87 -8.21
CA VAL A 111 5.75 12.35 -8.36
C VAL A 111 4.89 13.21 -9.30
N GLN A 112 5.10 14.52 -9.33
CA GLN A 112 4.28 15.47 -10.09
C GLN A 112 4.17 15.20 -11.60
N PRO A 113 5.24 14.82 -12.34
CA PRO A 113 5.11 14.53 -13.76
C PRO A 113 4.25 13.31 -14.12
N HIS A 114 3.99 12.44 -13.16
CA HIS A 114 3.33 11.16 -13.39
C HIS A 114 1.89 11.09 -12.86
N PHE A 115 1.47 12.07 -12.06
CA PHE A 115 0.14 12.10 -11.41
C PHE A 115 -0.42 13.51 -11.43
N THR A 116 -1.74 13.63 -11.62
CA THR A 116 -2.44 14.90 -11.38
C THR A 116 -2.48 15.21 -9.88
N GLU A 117 -2.78 16.47 -9.53
CA GLU A 117 -2.93 16.86 -8.12
C GLU A 117 -3.96 16.01 -7.39
N GLU A 118 -5.10 15.71 -8.04
CA GLU A 118 -6.15 14.85 -7.50
C GLU A 118 -5.64 13.42 -7.29
N GLU A 119 -4.92 12.86 -8.27
CA GLU A 119 -4.33 11.53 -8.15
C GLU A 119 -3.26 11.45 -7.06
N ILE A 120 -2.48 12.53 -6.82
CA ILE A 120 -1.51 12.56 -5.72
C ILE A 120 -2.23 12.52 -4.37
N VAL A 121 -3.36 13.20 -4.23
CA VAL A 121 -4.20 13.13 -3.03
C VAL A 121 -4.75 11.71 -2.84
N ASP A 122 -5.28 11.10 -3.90
CA ASP A 122 -5.80 9.73 -3.86
C ASP A 122 -4.70 8.70 -3.55
N LEU A 123 -3.51 8.87 -4.15
CA LEU A 123 -2.34 8.03 -3.86
C LEU A 123 -1.90 8.19 -2.39
N THR A 124 -1.91 9.40 -1.87
CA THR A 124 -1.60 9.67 -0.46
C THR A 124 -2.63 9.01 0.46
N LEU A 125 -3.92 9.09 0.13
CA LEU A 125 -4.98 8.42 0.88
C LEU A 125 -4.83 6.90 0.84
N LEU A 126 -4.48 6.34 -0.31
CA LEU A 126 -4.18 4.91 -0.47
C LEU A 126 -3.04 4.46 0.46
N VAL A 127 -1.93 5.21 0.48
CA VAL A 127 -0.78 4.90 1.35
C VAL A 127 -1.15 5.01 2.82
N THR A 128 -1.89 6.04 3.23
CA THR A 128 -2.34 6.19 4.63
C THR A 128 -3.32 5.09 5.03
N SER A 129 -4.22 4.68 4.13
CA SER A 129 -5.14 3.57 4.37
C SER A 129 -4.41 2.26 4.62
N ILE A 130 -3.51 1.85 3.71
CA ILE A 130 -2.77 0.60 3.91
C ILE A 130 -1.90 0.64 5.16
N ASN A 131 -1.29 1.78 5.49
CA ASN A 131 -0.56 1.94 6.75
C ASN A 131 -1.46 1.77 7.97
N SER A 132 -2.72 2.20 7.92
CA SER A 132 -3.70 1.96 8.98
C SER A 132 -4.03 0.48 9.10
N TRP A 133 -4.33 -0.20 8.01
CA TRP A 133 -4.59 -1.65 7.99
C TRP A 133 -3.40 -2.46 8.52
N ASN A 134 -2.16 -2.11 8.13
CA ASN A 134 -0.96 -2.77 8.63
C ASN A 134 -0.87 -2.68 10.17
N ARG A 135 -1.18 -1.50 10.74
CA ARG A 135 -1.15 -1.29 12.20
C ARG A 135 -2.20 -2.13 12.92
N PHE A 136 -3.42 -2.22 12.40
CA PHE A 136 -4.44 -3.11 12.94
C PHE A 136 -3.99 -4.58 12.90
N ALA A 137 -3.55 -5.04 11.73
CA ALA A 137 -3.14 -6.44 11.56
C ALA A 137 -1.95 -6.81 12.46
N ILE A 138 -0.93 -5.95 12.55
CA ILE A 138 0.25 -6.18 13.38
C ILE A 138 -0.09 -6.12 14.87
N ALA A 139 -0.80 -5.07 15.31
CA ALA A 139 -1.13 -4.87 16.72
C ALA A 139 -1.96 -6.04 17.28
N PHE A 140 -2.92 -6.55 16.51
CA PHE A 140 -3.80 -7.63 16.93
C PHE A 140 -3.35 -9.02 16.46
N ARG A 141 -2.19 -9.12 15.82
CA ARG A 141 -1.60 -10.38 15.33
C ARG A 141 -2.56 -11.17 14.44
N LYS A 142 -3.12 -10.48 13.43
CA LYS A 142 -3.91 -11.16 12.40
C LYS A 142 -2.95 -12.03 11.57
N MET A 143 -3.25 -13.32 11.50
CA MET A 143 -2.40 -14.28 10.81
C MET A 143 -2.80 -14.44 9.34
N PRO A 144 -1.85 -14.69 8.41
CA PRO A 144 -2.14 -15.22 7.08
C PRO A 144 -2.97 -16.52 7.19
N VAL A 145 -3.76 -16.83 6.16
CA VAL A 145 -4.66 -18.00 6.13
C VAL A 145 -4.11 -19.07 5.20
#